data_8a409b4f88e4d0d523ea0eb5b9b3b7a4
#
_entry.id   8a409b4f88e4d0d523ea0eb5b9b3b7a4
#
_cell.length_a   1.000
_cell.length_b   1.000
_cell.length_c   1.000
_cell.angle_alpha   90.00
_cell.angle_beta   90.00
_cell.angle_gamma   90.00
#
_symmetry.space_group_name_H-M   'P 1'
#
loop_
_entity.id
_entity.type
_entity.pdbx_description
1 polymer ?
#
loop_
_entity_poly.entity_id
_entity_poly.type
_entity_poly.pdbx_seq_one_letter_code
_entity_poly.pdbx_strand_id
1 'polypeptide(L)'
;MSAPRHRVHVVVNGIAYEREVEPRQSLADFLRDELRLCGTHLGCEHGVCGACTVLLDGVAVRSCILYAVQADGREVGTVEGLAQPGGPLHPLQAAFSEHHGLQCGFCTPGFLMVALELLSSTRGLTRGEIRSALSGNLCRCTGYQGIVEAVEAADLSWDR
;
A
#
# COMPACT_ATOMS: atom_id res chain seq x y z
N MET A 1 -30.60 -6.08 16.93
CA MET A 1 -30.87 -5.44 15.63
C MET A 1 -29.53 -5.48 14.88
N SER A 2 -29.45 -6.17 13.74
CA SER A 2 -28.24 -6.16 12.89
C SER A 2 -28.08 -4.77 12.30
N ALA A 3 -26.84 -4.27 12.23
CA ALA A 3 -26.55 -3.00 11.55
C ALA A 3 -26.95 -3.10 10.06
N PRO A 4 -27.43 -2.00 9.45
CA PRO A 4 -27.69 -2.00 8.01
C PRO A 4 -26.40 -2.33 7.24
N ARG A 5 -26.51 -3.17 6.21
CA ARG A 5 -25.38 -3.51 5.34
C ARG A 5 -25.55 -2.79 4.00
N HIS A 6 -24.43 -2.39 3.41
CA HIS A 6 -24.38 -1.76 2.09
C HIS A 6 -23.63 -2.66 1.13
N ARG A 7 -24.15 -2.78 -0.08
CA ARG A 7 -23.48 -3.48 -1.17
C ARG A 7 -22.43 -2.58 -1.76
N VAL A 8 -21.21 -3.12 -1.90
CA VAL A 8 -20.04 -2.44 -2.43
C VAL A 8 -19.48 -3.25 -3.60
N HIS A 9 -19.27 -2.58 -4.74
CA HIS A 9 -18.62 -3.13 -5.92
C HIS A 9 -17.23 -2.49 -6.03
N VAL A 10 -16.18 -3.24 -5.87
CA VAL A 10 -14.81 -2.73 -5.87
C VAL A 10 -13.89 -3.65 -6.68
N VAL A 11 -12.97 -3.06 -7.42
CA VAL A 11 -11.90 -3.81 -8.08
C VAL A 11 -10.68 -3.79 -7.17
N VAL A 12 -10.17 -4.95 -6.77
CA VAL A 12 -8.97 -5.05 -5.94
C VAL A 12 -7.93 -5.88 -6.67
N ASN A 13 -6.78 -5.28 -6.94
CA ASN A 13 -5.68 -5.89 -7.71
C ASN A 13 -6.17 -6.48 -9.06
N GLY A 14 -7.04 -5.76 -9.76
CA GLY A 14 -7.63 -6.18 -11.04
C GLY A 14 -8.76 -7.21 -10.94
N ILE A 15 -9.15 -7.64 -9.75
CA ILE A 15 -10.25 -8.61 -9.53
C ILE A 15 -11.48 -7.87 -8.99
N ALA A 16 -12.63 -8.05 -9.67
CA ALA A 16 -13.88 -7.45 -9.23
C ALA A 16 -14.50 -8.24 -8.05
N TYR A 17 -14.90 -7.52 -7.02
CA TYR A 17 -15.59 -8.07 -5.84
C TYR A 17 -16.93 -7.34 -5.63
N GLU A 18 -17.95 -8.12 -5.26
CA GLU A 18 -19.22 -7.61 -4.73
C GLU A 18 -19.38 -8.16 -3.32
N ARG A 19 -19.55 -7.27 -2.33
CA ARG A 19 -19.70 -7.65 -0.91
C ARG A 19 -20.73 -6.76 -0.22
N GLU A 20 -21.35 -7.29 0.82
CA GLU A 20 -22.16 -6.51 1.75
C GLU A 20 -21.31 -6.17 2.98
N VAL A 21 -21.16 -4.88 3.26
CA VAL A 21 -20.32 -4.36 4.34
C VAL A 21 -21.14 -3.53 5.33
N GLU A 22 -20.68 -3.45 6.57
CA GLU A 22 -21.19 -2.46 7.51
C GLU A 22 -20.67 -1.07 7.15
N PRO A 23 -21.49 0.02 7.25
CA PRO A 23 -21.05 1.38 6.88
C PRO A 23 -19.80 1.87 7.60
N ARG A 24 -19.57 1.36 8.82
CA ARG A 24 -18.42 1.71 9.68
C ARG A 24 -17.20 0.83 9.49
N GLN A 25 -17.28 -0.21 8.67
CA GLN A 25 -16.15 -1.11 8.39
C GLN A 25 -15.06 -0.33 7.68
N SER A 26 -13.81 -0.36 8.21
CA SER A 26 -12.69 0.27 7.54
C SER A 26 -12.33 -0.46 6.23
N LEU A 27 -11.74 0.27 5.28
CA LEU A 27 -11.21 -0.36 4.06
C LEU A 27 -10.12 -1.39 4.41
N ALA A 28 -9.32 -1.13 5.44
CA ALA A 28 -8.29 -2.08 5.90
C ALA A 28 -8.88 -3.39 6.41
N ASP A 29 -9.93 -3.34 7.27
CA ASP A 29 -10.61 -4.55 7.76
C ASP A 29 -11.30 -5.29 6.61
N PHE A 30 -11.91 -4.55 5.68
CA PHE A 30 -12.50 -5.15 4.49
C PHE A 30 -11.47 -5.96 3.67
N LEU A 31 -10.31 -5.36 3.37
CA LEU A 31 -9.25 -6.02 2.63
C LEU A 31 -8.73 -7.26 3.36
N ARG A 32 -8.49 -7.14 4.67
CA ARG A 32 -7.88 -8.20 5.49
C ARG A 32 -8.85 -9.33 5.83
N ASP A 33 -10.05 -8.99 6.28
CA ASP A 33 -10.97 -9.96 6.86
C ASP A 33 -11.92 -10.57 5.83
N GLU A 34 -12.44 -9.75 4.90
CA GLU A 34 -13.38 -10.23 3.87
C GLU A 34 -12.65 -10.78 2.64
N LEU A 35 -11.55 -10.13 2.20
CA LEU A 35 -10.81 -10.54 1.00
C LEU A 35 -9.55 -11.36 1.31
N ARG A 36 -9.17 -11.48 2.58
CA ARG A 36 -7.96 -12.20 3.04
C ARG A 36 -6.65 -11.65 2.48
N LEU A 37 -6.63 -10.37 2.12
CA LEU A 37 -5.44 -9.65 1.67
C LEU A 37 -4.71 -9.07 2.89
N CYS A 38 -3.94 -9.91 3.58
CA CYS A 38 -3.34 -9.58 4.87
C CYS A 38 -2.03 -8.78 4.77
N GLY A 39 -1.52 -8.52 3.57
CA GLY A 39 -0.34 -7.69 3.34
C GLY A 39 -0.55 -6.22 3.71
N THR A 40 -1.80 -5.75 3.75
CA THR A 40 -2.14 -4.44 4.32
C THR A 40 -2.07 -4.51 5.85
N HIS A 41 -1.00 -4.02 6.46
CA HIS A 41 -0.77 -4.12 7.91
C HIS A 41 -1.45 -2.99 8.69
N LEU A 42 -1.96 -3.30 9.89
CA LEU A 42 -2.57 -2.36 10.81
C LEU A 42 -1.66 -2.11 12.02
N GLY A 43 -1.09 -0.89 12.14
CA GLY A 43 -0.20 -0.51 13.24
C GLY A 43 -0.84 0.45 14.24
N CYS A 44 -1.42 1.55 13.78
CA CYS A 44 -1.96 2.59 14.67
C CYS A 44 -3.48 2.78 14.59
N GLU A 45 -4.10 2.39 13.50
CA GLU A 45 -5.54 2.51 13.20
C GLU A 45 -6.14 3.94 13.32
N HIS A 46 -5.28 4.96 13.23
CA HIS A 46 -5.69 6.37 13.26
C HIS A 46 -4.91 7.24 12.25
N GLY A 47 -4.39 6.62 11.16
CA GLY A 47 -3.86 7.32 10.00
C GLY A 47 -2.42 7.80 10.11
N VAL A 48 -1.70 7.59 11.23
CA VAL A 48 -0.36 8.17 11.48
C VAL A 48 0.77 7.33 10.93
N CYS A 49 0.78 6.01 11.18
CA CYS A 49 1.99 5.19 10.94
C CYS A 49 2.24 4.81 9.47
N GLY A 50 1.23 4.84 8.62
CA GLY A 50 1.35 4.52 7.21
C GLY A 50 1.43 3.04 6.84
N ALA A 51 1.45 2.12 7.80
CA ALA A 51 1.56 0.68 7.52
C ALA A 51 0.38 0.14 6.68
N CYS A 52 -0.80 0.74 6.81
CA CYS A 52 -2.02 0.38 6.09
C CYS A 52 -2.19 1.09 4.74
N THR A 53 -1.16 1.70 4.18
CA THR A 53 -1.28 2.40 2.90
C THR A 53 -1.60 1.43 1.77
N VAL A 54 -2.61 1.80 0.98
CA VAL A 54 -3.02 1.15 -0.26
C VAL A 54 -3.17 2.21 -1.35
N LEU A 55 -3.28 1.83 -2.60
CA LEU A 55 -3.66 2.75 -3.68
C LEU A 55 -5.18 2.73 -3.86
N LEU A 56 -5.80 3.88 -3.93
CA LEU A 56 -7.19 4.06 -4.31
C LEU A 56 -7.23 4.90 -5.59
N ASP A 57 -7.60 4.28 -6.71
CA ASP A 57 -7.47 4.86 -8.06
C ASP A 57 -6.06 5.43 -8.32
N GLY A 58 -5.04 4.70 -7.93
CA GLY A 58 -3.64 5.08 -8.11
C GLY A 58 -3.07 6.04 -7.06
N VAL A 59 -3.87 6.55 -6.12
CA VAL A 59 -3.44 7.49 -5.07
C VAL A 59 -3.24 6.76 -3.74
N ALA A 60 -2.10 6.99 -3.09
CA ALA A 60 -1.78 6.38 -1.79
C ALA A 60 -2.64 6.95 -0.66
N VAL A 61 -3.40 6.08 -0.03
CA VAL A 61 -4.34 6.43 1.05
C VAL A 61 -4.15 5.54 2.28
N ARG A 62 -4.57 6.04 3.45
CA ARG A 62 -4.57 5.27 4.70
C ARG A 62 -5.87 4.48 4.83
N SER A 63 -5.85 3.20 4.53
CA SER A 63 -7.05 2.35 4.53
C SER A 63 -7.71 2.19 5.92
N CYS A 64 -6.98 2.40 7.01
CA CYS A 64 -7.54 2.31 8.38
C CYS A 64 -8.49 3.46 8.74
N ILE A 65 -8.44 4.59 8.03
CA ILE A 65 -9.31 5.75 8.25
C ILE A 65 -10.28 6.02 7.11
N LEU A 66 -10.29 5.15 6.09
CA LEU A 66 -11.30 5.12 5.04
C LEU A 66 -12.31 4.01 5.33
N TYR A 67 -13.57 4.25 5.05
CA TYR A 67 -14.60 3.22 5.11
C TYR A 67 -14.66 2.41 3.82
N ALA A 68 -14.97 1.12 3.93
CA ALA A 68 -15.11 0.22 2.77
C ALA A 68 -16.16 0.75 1.76
N VAL A 69 -17.23 1.36 2.24
CA VAL A 69 -18.27 1.99 1.40
C VAL A 69 -17.75 3.14 0.52
N GLN A 70 -16.63 3.76 0.88
CA GLN A 70 -16.01 4.83 0.08
C GLN A 70 -15.21 4.29 -1.12
N ALA A 71 -14.95 2.98 -1.14
CA ALA A 71 -14.30 2.30 -2.26
C ALA A 71 -15.30 1.74 -3.29
N ASP A 72 -16.61 1.98 -3.11
CA ASP A 72 -17.63 1.53 -4.07
C ASP A 72 -17.39 2.17 -5.44
N GLY A 73 -17.38 1.35 -6.48
CA GLY A 73 -17.11 1.74 -7.87
C GLY A 73 -15.66 2.12 -8.17
N ARG A 74 -14.71 1.89 -7.24
CA ARG A 74 -13.31 2.31 -7.37
C ARG A 74 -12.35 1.13 -7.48
N GLU A 75 -11.09 1.44 -7.82
CA GLU A 75 -10.01 0.46 -7.89
C GLU A 75 -9.08 0.60 -6.68
N VAL A 76 -8.75 -0.53 -6.05
CA VAL A 76 -7.84 -0.62 -4.91
C VAL A 76 -6.62 -1.46 -5.30
N GLY A 77 -5.42 -0.89 -5.19
CA GLY A 77 -4.16 -1.61 -5.31
C GLY A 77 -3.56 -1.90 -3.94
N THR A 78 -3.18 -3.16 -3.69
CA THR A 78 -2.49 -3.58 -2.48
C THR A 78 -1.14 -4.21 -2.81
N VAL A 79 -0.32 -4.47 -1.80
CA VAL A 79 1.02 -5.07 -1.99
C VAL A 79 0.96 -6.44 -2.68
N GLU A 80 -0.12 -7.19 -2.49
CA GLU A 80 -0.34 -8.49 -3.14
C GLU A 80 -0.49 -8.37 -4.66
N GLY A 81 -0.88 -7.21 -5.16
CA GLY A 81 -1.00 -6.94 -6.60
C GLY A 81 0.32 -6.61 -7.30
N LEU A 82 1.43 -6.41 -6.57
CA LEU A 82 2.71 -6.01 -7.16
C LEU A 82 3.40 -7.14 -7.92
N ALA A 83 3.29 -8.37 -7.45
CA ALA A 83 3.90 -9.54 -8.09
C ALA A 83 2.89 -10.68 -8.20
N GLN A 84 2.96 -11.43 -9.30
CA GLN A 84 2.15 -12.64 -9.44
C GLN A 84 2.67 -13.76 -8.52
N PRO A 85 1.81 -14.60 -7.95
CA PRO A 85 2.24 -15.75 -7.15
C PRO A 85 3.20 -16.65 -7.94
N GLY A 86 4.42 -16.88 -7.38
CA GLY A 86 5.46 -17.66 -8.02
C GLY A 86 6.19 -16.96 -9.18
N GLY A 87 5.83 -15.73 -9.49
CA GLY A 87 6.50 -14.89 -10.49
C GLY A 87 7.70 -14.13 -9.90
N PRO A 88 8.40 -13.36 -10.75
CA PRO A 88 9.47 -12.47 -10.29
C PRO A 88 8.90 -11.36 -9.40
N LEU A 89 9.73 -10.87 -8.50
CA LEU A 89 9.41 -9.70 -7.69
C LEU A 89 9.22 -8.47 -8.60
N HIS A 90 8.32 -7.58 -8.21
CA HIS A 90 8.26 -6.25 -8.82
C HIS A 90 9.61 -5.53 -8.63
N PRO A 91 10.11 -4.73 -9.60
CA PRO A 91 11.41 -4.05 -9.49
C PRO A 91 11.62 -3.29 -8.16
N LEU A 92 10.57 -2.63 -7.68
CA LEU A 92 10.59 -1.96 -6.38
C LEU A 92 10.77 -2.93 -5.20
N GLN A 93 10.13 -4.10 -5.23
CA GLN A 93 10.32 -5.13 -4.19
C GLN A 93 11.74 -5.71 -4.23
N ALA A 94 12.29 -5.93 -5.43
CA ALA A 94 13.67 -6.38 -5.60
C ALA A 94 14.65 -5.35 -5.03
N ALA A 95 14.48 -4.07 -5.36
CA ALA A 95 15.31 -2.98 -4.83
C ALA A 95 15.25 -2.91 -3.29
N PHE A 96 14.07 -3.08 -2.67
CA PHE A 96 13.95 -3.14 -1.20
C PHE A 96 14.73 -4.30 -0.59
N SER A 97 14.79 -5.46 -1.27
CA SER A 97 15.60 -6.59 -0.84
C SER A 97 17.10 -6.32 -0.98
N GLU A 98 17.52 -5.79 -2.13
CA GLU A 98 18.94 -5.55 -2.47
C GLU A 98 19.58 -4.46 -1.61
N HIS A 99 18.83 -3.39 -1.32
CA HIS A 99 19.29 -2.23 -0.55
C HIS A 99 18.96 -2.31 0.94
N HIS A 100 18.55 -3.50 1.44
CA HIS A 100 18.17 -3.70 2.85
C HIS A 100 17.12 -2.70 3.34
N GLY A 101 16.16 -2.34 2.48
CA GLY A 101 15.05 -1.43 2.77
C GLY A 101 14.02 -2.00 3.76
N LEU A 102 14.27 -3.19 4.30
CA LEU A 102 13.38 -3.85 5.27
C LEU A 102 14.18 -4.63 6.31
N GLN A 103 13.59 -4.83 7.49
CA GLN A 103 14.08 -5.75 8.55
C GLN A 103 12.92 -6.63 9.02
N CYS A 104 12.07 -6.17 9.94
CA CYS A 104 10.90 -6.94 10.37
C CYS A 104 9.82 -7.06 9.29
N GLY A 105 9.82 -6.20 8.28
CA GLY A 105 8.88 -6.23 7.16
C GLY A 105 7.52 -5.58 7.43
N PHE A 106 7.20 -5.19 8.68
CA PHE A 106 5.86 -4.72 9.04
C PHE A 106 5.44 -3.42 8.32
N CYS A 107 6.33 -2.45 8.17
CA CYS A 107 6.06 -1.20 7.48
C CYS A 107 6.23 -1.29 5.95
N THR A 108 6.87 -2.36 5.46
CA THR A 108 7.30 -2.49 4.07
C THR A 108 6.16 -2.37 3.06
N PRO A 109 4.99 -3.01 3.23
CA PRO A 109 3.87 -2.86 2.31
C PRO A 109 3.44 -1.41 2.13
N GLY A 110 3.33 -0.67 3.23
CA GLY A 110 2.95 0.75 3.18
C GLY A 110 3.98 1.62 2.45
N PHE A 111 5.29 1.38 2.65
CA PHE A 111 6.33 2.08 1.91
C PHE A 111 6.30 1.75 0.41
N LEU A 112 6.07 0.49 0.05
CA LEU A 112 5.96 0.06 -1.34
C LEU A 112 4.81 0.77 -2.05
N MET A 113 3.65 0.93 -1.42
CA MET A 113 2.49 1.61 -2.02
C MET A 113 2.76 3.11 -2.23
N VAL A 114 3.35 3.80 -1.25
CA VAL A 114 3.72 5.23 -1.42
C VAL A 114 4.80 5.39 -2.49
N ALA A 115 5.83 4.53 -2.49
CA ALA A 115 6.88 4.59 -3.48
C ALA A 115 6.35 4.28 -4.89
N LEU A 116 5.39 3.38 -5.03
CA LEU A 116 4.75 3.05 -6.31
C LEU A 116 4.00 4.26 -6.88
N GLU A 117 3.20 4.97 -6.08
CA GLU A 117 2.55 6.21 -6.49
C GLU A 117 3.58 7.26 -6.92
N LEU A 118 4.59 7.51 -6.08
CA LEU A 118 5.65 8.49 -6.35
C LEU A 118 6.35 8.20 -7.68
N LEU A 119 6.82 6.98 -7.87
CA LEU A 119 7.52 6.54 -9.07
C LEU A 119 6.61 6.45 -10.30
N SER A 120 5.30 6.29 -10.12
CA SER A 120 4.36 6.32 -11.25
C SER A 120 4.11 7.71 -11.81
N SER A 121 4.34 8.76 -11.03
CA SER A 121 4.08 10.15 -11.41
C SER A 121 5.34 10.96 -11.72
N THR A 122 6.49 10.60 -11.16
CA THR A 122 7.71 11.42 -11.20
C THR A 122 8.96 10.56 -11.46
N ARG A 123 9.97 11.15 -12.13
CA ARG A 123 11.28 10.54 -12.45
C ARG A 123 12.41 11.45 -12.04
N GLY A 124 13.60 10.88 -11.87
CA GLY A 124 14.83 11.63 -11.56
C GLY A 124 14.77 12.28 -10.20
N LEU A 125 14.19 11.59 -9.23
CA LEU A 125 13.96 12.08 -7.88
C LEU A 125 15.26 12.26 -7.11
N THR A 126 15.39 13.38 -6.44
CA THR A 126 16.45 13.57 -5.43
C THR A 126 16.12 12.81 -4.15
N ARG A 127 17.15 12.44 -3.39
CA ARG A 127 16.96 11.80 -2.07
C ARG A 127 16.11 12.65 -1.11
N GLY A 128 16.15 13.98 -1.25
CA GLY A 128 15.32 14.89 -0.45
C GLY A 128 13.84 14.75 -0.78
N GLU A 129 13.49 14.67 -2.05
CA GLU A 129 12.12 14.47 -2.53
C GLU A 129 11.59 13.08 -2.12
N ILE A 130 12.42 12.02 -2.26
CA ILE A 130 12.07 10.67 -1.80
C ILE A 130 11.79 10.69 -0.29
N ARG A 131 12.66 11.27 0.55
CA ARG A 131 12.45 11.38 1.99
C ARG A 131 11.17 12.13 2.33
N SER A 132 10.90 13.23 1.63
CA SER A 132 9.69 14.03 1.83
C SER A 132 8.43 13.21 1.54
N ALA A 133 8.38 12.53 0.41
CA ALA A 133 7.25 11.70 0.02
C ALA A 133 7.00 10.53 0.99
N LEU A 134 8.08 9.89 1.47
CA LEU A 134 8.01 8.77 2.40
C LEU A 134 7.78 9.18 3.87
N SER A 135 7.81 10.47 4.21
CA SER A 135 7.77 10.97 5.60
C SER A 135 6.49 10.59 6.36
N GLY A 136 5.41 10.32 5.66
CA GLY A 136 4.15 9.85 6.23
C GLY A 136 4.14 8.38 6.66
N ASN A 137 5.23 7.62 6.43
CA ASN A 137 5.35 6.21 6.79
C ASN A 137 6.43 6.01 7.84
N LEU A 138 6.10 5.29 8.92
CA LEU A 138 7.02 5.08 10.04
C LEU A 138 7.67 3.69 9.97
N CYS A 139 9.00 3.68 10.14
CA CYS A 139 9.78 2.46 10.34
C CYS A 139 10.58 2.55 11.64
N ARG A 140 10.48 1.53 12.50
CA ARG A 140 11.22 1.49 13.77
C ARG A 140 12.57 0.77 13.66
N CYS A 141 12.83 0.08 12.54
CA CYS A 141 13.95 -0.86 12.43
C CYS A 141 15.11 -0.32 11.59
N THR A 142 14.83 0.20 10.37
CA THR A 142 15.83 0.40 9.31
C THR A 142 16.63 1.68 9.41
N GLY A 143 16.15 2.69 10.15
CA GLY A 143 16.73 4.04 10.10
C GLY A 143 16.49 4.76 8.76
N TYR A 144 15.62 4.22 7.90
CA TYR A 144 15.17 4.78 6.61
C TYR A 144 16.20 4.80 5.47
N GLN A 145 17.49 4.68 5.74
CA GLN A 145 18.55 4.84 4.73
C GLN A 145 18.38 3.84 3.58
N GLY A 146 18.29 2.55 3.89
CA GLY A 146 18.07 1.50 2.87
C GLY A 146 16.74 1.65 2.13
N ILE A 147 15.69 2.17 2.78
CA ILE A 147 14.40 2.45 2.12
C ILE A 147 14.57 3.53 1.05
N VAL A 148 15.26 4.63 1.39
CA VAL A 148 15.52 5.73 0.44
C VAL A 148 16.38 5.26 -0.73
N GLU A 149 17.43 4.48 -0.44
CA GLU A 149 18.31 3.90 -1.46
C GLU A 149 17.57 2.93 -2.38
N ALA A 150 16.67 2.12 -1.85
CA ALA A 150 15.84 1.21 -2.63
C ALA A 150 14.92 1.96 -3.60
N VAL A 151 14.28 3.04 -3.16
CA VAL A 151 13.41 3.86 -4.02
C VAL A 151 14.22 4.60 -5.08
N GLU A 152 15.39 5.16 -4.74
CA GLU A 152 16.31 5.79 -5.69
C GLU A 152 16.77 4.79 -6.77
N ALA A 153 17.17 3.57 -6.38
CA ALA A 153 17.58 2.52 -7.31
C ALA A 153 16.43 2.08 -8.23
N ALA A 154 15.23 1.96 -7.70
CA ALA A 154 14.04 1.63 -8.48
C ALA A 154 13.67 2.74 -9.48
N ASP A 155 13.82 4.03 -9.13
CA ASP A 155 13.60 5.16 -10.05
C ASP A 155 14.51 5.09 -11.27
N LEU A 156 15.75 4.64 -11.10
CA LEU A 156 16.74 4.52 -12.14
C LEU A 156 16.55 3.30 -13.06
N SER A 157 16.01 2.21 -12.52
CA SER A 157 15.99 0.89 -13.19
C SER A 157 14.61 0.47 -13.70
N TRP A 158 13.53 1.13 -13.29
CA TRP A 158 12.18 0.70 -13.63
C TRP A 158 11.71 1.29 -14.97
N ASP A 159 11.70 0.45 -16.02
CA ASP A 159 11.02 0.71 -17.29
C ASP A 159 9.50 0.48 -17.11
N ARG A 160 8.69 1.49 -17.42
CA ARG A 160 7.22 1.46 -17.34
C ARG A 160 6.61 1.14 -18.68
#